data_0fa9f5c8ad534c8e073005246a97dd3f
#
_entry.id   0fa9f5c8ad534c8e073005246a97dd3f
#
_cell.length_a   1.000
_cell.length_b   1.000
_cell.length_c   1.000
_cell.angle_alpha   90.00
_cell.angle_beta   90.00
_cell.angle_gamma   90.00
#
_symmetry.space_group_name_H-M   'P 1'
#
loop_
_entity.id
_entity.type
_entity.pdbx_description
1 polymer ?
#
loop_
_entity_poly.entity_id
_entity_poly.type
_entity_poly.pdbx_seq_one_letter_code
_entity_poly.pdbx_strand_id
1 'polypeptide(L)'
;LTGLPNRALFNDRLHLALARAERSGENMGVVFIDLDNFKVVNDTLGHVTGDRLLKQAAMRLLDCVRSEDTVARLGGDEFVVLLETTDRREATRTAERLLSALSASYHFEEHECFVSASIGLSMFPEDAADAGALMRNADSAMYRAKDHGKNAFRFFTADLARHAARRLTLEAGLRRAIESGELTVHYQPQIDFADQRVIGAEALVRWNSNGDVVEPVEFIPVAEQSNLIIALDEWVLGEVCRQIAAWDQRGVAPVRISVNISARHFRKEGMVGDLMQIVSAHGIAPQRLCIEITEGVLMDFERAQRMLAELVACGLTISIDDFGTGFSSLSYLKRFPIHELKIARSFVDGISSSADDRAIGSAIIALARNLGMSVVAEGVELADQHAELDASGCHHGQGFLYARPLAADDFAQWLQARQVK
;
A
#
# COMPACT_ATOMS: atom_id res chain seq x y z
N LEU A 1 -30.70 7.74 -14.38
CA LEU A 1 -30.25 8.43 -13.18
C LEU A 1 -29.57 9.77 -13.52
N THR A 2 -28.48 9.78 -14.32
CA THR A 2 -27.68 10.96 -14.66
C THR A 2 -28.11 11.67 -15.96
N GLY A 3 -28.92 11.04 -16.81
CA GLY A 3 -29.28 11.55 -18.16
C GLY A 3 -28.16 11.39 -19.20
N LEU A 4 -26.99 10.90 -18.82
CA LEU A 4 -25.89 10.69 -19.76
C LEU A 4 -26.11 9.47 -20.66
N PRO A 5 -25.47 9.40 -21.83
CA PRO A 5 -25.33 8.22 -22.66
C PRO A 5 -24.92 7.00 -21.82
N ASN A 6 -25.47 5.85 -22.13
CA ASN A 6 -25.06 4.57 -21.57
C ASN A 6 -23.90 3.95 -22.38
N ARG A 7 -23.41 2.80 -21.94
CA ARG A 7 -22.30 2.05 -22.58
C ARG A 7 -22.57 1.78 -24.09
N ALA A 8 -23.79 1.41 -24.43
CA ALA A 8 -24.11 1.09 -25.82
C ALA A 8 -24.01 2.32 -26.74
N LEU A 9 -24.65 3.43 -26.33
CA LEU A 9 -24.60 4.67 -27.08
C LEU A 9 -23.20 5.29 -27.14
N PHE A 10 -22.42 5.15 -26.06
CA PHE A 10 -21.03 5.58 -26.06
C PHE A 10 -20.19 4.78 -27.08
N ASN A 11 -20.32 3.46 -27.11
CA ASN A 11 -19.59 2.62 -28.06
C ASN A 11 -19.95 2.99 -29.52
N ASP A 12 -21.23 3.23 -29.83
CA ASP A 12 -21.63 3.65 -31.15
C ASP A 12 -20.95 4.97 -31.56
N ARG A 13 -20.94 5.96 -30.64
CA ARG A 13 -20.26 7.23 -30.88
C ARG A 13 -18.75 7.09 -31.05
N LEU A 14 -18.11 6.26 -30.21
CA LEU A 14 -16.69 5.97 -30.29
C LEU A 14 -16.30 5.38 -31.64
N HIS A 15 -17.08 4.41 -32.16
CA HIS A 15 -16.84 3.85 -33.49
C HIS A 15 -16.99 4.87 -34.60
N LEU A 16 -18.00 5.77 -34.52
CA LEU A 16 -18.19 6.83 -35.49
C LEU A 16 -17.06 7.86 -35.46
N ALA A 17 -16.61 8.27 -34.26
CA ALA A 17 -15.48 9.19 -34.07
C ALA A 17 -14.18 8.59 -34.60
N LEU A 18 -13.92 7.32 -34.30
CA LEU A 18 -12.74 6.61 -34.79
C LEU A 18 -12.71 6.58 -36.31
N ALA A 19 -13.81 6.21 -36.96
CA ALA A 19 -13.91 6.19 -38.41
C ALA A 19 -13.76 7.56 -39.06
N ARG A 20 -14.12 8.66 -38.36
CA ARG A 20 -13.84 10.04 -38.78
C ARG A 20 -12.36 10.38 -38.64
N ALA A 21 -11.78 10.11 -37.46
CA ALA A 21 -10.37 10.36 -37.16
C ALA A 21 -9.43 9.64 -38.14
N GLU A 22 -9.71 8.37 -38.49
CA GLU A 22 -8.97 7.62 -39.50
C GLU A 22 -8.98 8.29 -40.89
N ARG A 23 -10.12 8.89 -41.27
CA ARG A 23 -10.25 9.54 -42.59
C ARG A 23 -9.66 10.95 -42.63
N SER A 24 -9.78 11.70 -41.51
CA SER A 24 -9.29 13.08 -41.44
C SER A 24 -7.81 13.16 -41.06
N GLY A 25 -7.24 12.08 -40.50
CA GLY A 25 -5.91 12.10 -39.93
C GLY A 25 -5.82 12.85 -38.58
N GLU A 26 -6.96 13.09 -37.93
CA GLU A 26 -7.05 13.77 -36.66
C GLU A 26 -6.87 12.81 -35.48
N ASN A 27 -6.39 13.33 -34.37
CA ASN A 27 -6.26 12.58 -33.14
C ASN A 27 -7.54 12.69 -32.31
N MET A 28 -7.83 11.65 -31.51
CA MET A 28 -8.91 11.63 -30.53
C MET A 28 -8.45 10.96 -29.24
N GLY A 29 -9.20 11.17 -28.15
CA GLY A 29 -8.87 10.59 -26.86
C GLY A 29 -10.07 9.93 -26.19
N VAL A 30 -9.81 8.85 -25.46
CA VAL A 30 -10.76 8.23 -24.53
C VAL A 30 -10.25 8.46 -23.11
N VAL A 31 -11.13 9.00 -22.26
CA VAL A 31 -10.86 9.27 -20.85
C VAL A 31 -11.76 8.36 -20.02
N PHE A 32 -11.19 7.47 -19.24
CA PHE A 32 -11.91 6.61 -18.29
C PHE A 32 -11.80 7.21 -16.90
N ILE A 33 -12.89 7.28 -16.16
CA ILE A 33 -13.00 7.99 -14.87
C ILE A 33 -13.72 7.10 -13.87
N ASP A 34 -13.18 6.98 -12.66
CA ASP A 34 -13.80 6.29 -11.54
C ASP A 34 -13.75 7.18 -10.30
N LEU A 35 -14.87 7.28 -9.58
CA LEU A 35 -14.96 8.09 -8.36
C LEU A 35 -14.37 7.29 -7.17
N ASP A 36 -13.28 7.79 -6.63
CA ASP A 36 -12.56 7.13 -5.54
C ASP A 36 -13.42 7.00 -4.28
N ASN A 37 -13.45 5.78 -3.71
CA ASN A 37 -14.16 5.49 -2.46
C ASN A 37 -15.69 5.74 -2.51
N PHE A 38 -16.32 5.79 -3.68
CA PHE A 38 -17.77 6.00 -3.82
C PHE A 38 -18.61 5.00 -3.01
N LYS A 39 -18.13 3.75 -2.89
CA LYS A 39 -18.78 2.75 -2.06
C LYS A 39 -18.88 3.19 -0.59
N VAL A 40 -17.85 3.84 -0.05
CA VAL A 40 -17.86 4.34 1.33
C VAL A 40 -18.95 5.40 1.52
N VAL A 41 -19.17 6.25 0.51
CA VAL A 41 -20.27 7.23 0.54
C VAL A 41 -21.62 6.53 0.60
N ASN A 42 -21.84 5.49 -0.23
CA ASN A 42 -23.07 4.70 -0.19
C ASN A 42 -23.27 3.99 1.16
N ASP A 43 -22.21 3.39 1.69
CA ASP A 43 -22.27 2.62 2.94
C ASP A 43 -22.48 3.55 4.16
N THR A 44 -22.00 4.80 4.11
CA THR A 44 -22.07 5.76 5.23
C THR A 44 -23.29 6.68 5.16
N LEU A 45 -23.59 7.24 3.96
CA LEU A 45 -24.63 8.25 3.76
C LEU A 45 -25.85 7.74 2.99
N GLY A 46 -25.86 6.45 2.63
CA GLY A 46 -26.94 5.78 1.93
C GLY A 46 -26.95 6.00 0.42
N HIS A 47 -27.61 5.09 -0.29
CA HIS A 47 -27.68 5.08 -1.76
C HIS A 47 -28.35 6.33 -2.38
N VAL A 48 -29.27 6.98 -1.64
CA VAL A 48 -29.93 8.21 -2.12
C VAL A 48 -28.91 9.35 -2.23
N THR A 49 -28.01 9.48 -1.27
CA THR A 49 -26.93 10.47 -1.33
C THR A 49 -25.92 10.13 -2.41
N GLY A 50 -25.56 8.85 -2.57
CA GLY A 50 -24.72 8.40 -3.68
C GLY A 50 -25.31 8.70 -5.06
N ASP A 51 -26.62 8.53 -5.23
CA ASP A 51 -27.32 8.88 -6.45
C ASP A 51 -27.28 10.40 -6.75
N ARG A 52 -27.40 11.23 -5.72
CA ARG A 52 -27.25 12.70 -5.84
C ARG A 52 -25.81 13.08 -6.21
N LEU A 53 -24.81 12.42 -5.61
CA LEU A 53 -23.40 12.60 -5.95
C LEU A 53 -23.11 12.28 -7.41
N LEU A 54 -23.62 11.15 -7.90
CA LEU A 54 -23.47 10.74 -9.31
C LEU A 54 -24.11 11.76 -10.27
N LYS A 55 -25.25 12.36 -9.92
CA LYS A 55 -25.88 13.42 -10.72
C LYS A 55 -25.03 14.69 -10.75
N GLN A 56 -24.48 15.11 -9.60
CA GLN A 56 -23.61 16.29 -9.56
C GLN A 56 -22.29 16.04 -10.29
N ALA A 57 -21.67 14.84 -10.14
CA ALA A 57 -20.48 14.46 -10.89
C ALA A 57 -20.75 14.51 -12.41
N ALA A 58 -21.88 13.99 -12.87
CA ALA A 58 -22.27 14.05 -14.27
C ALA A 58 -22.38 15.49 -14.81
N MET A 59 -22.96 16.41 -14.05
CA MET A 59 -23.04 17.83 -14.42
C MET A 59 -21.64 18.46 -14.48
N ARG A 60 -20.80 18.24 -13.47
CA ARG A 60 -19.42 18.76 -13.46
C ARG A 60 -18.60 18.25 -14.65
N LEU A 61 -18.78 16.98 -15.02
CA LEU A 61 -18.11 16.41 -16.19
C LEU A 61 -18.56 17.11 -17.49
N LEU A 62 -19.86 17.35 -17.66
CA LEU A 62 -20.40 18.05 -18.84
C LEU A 62 -19.86 19.47 -18.92
N ASP A 63 -19.73 20.19 -17.81
CA ASP A 63 -19.20 21.55 -17.76
C ASP A 63 -17.70 21.63 -18.10
N CYS A 64 -16.99 20.52 -18.01
CA CYS A 64 -15.54 20.43 -18.27
C CYS A 64 -15.18 20.06 -19.71
N VAL A 65 -16.14 19.68 -20.54
CA VAL A 65 -15.90 19.20 -21.91
C VAL A 65 -16.58 20.10 -22.94
N ARG A 66 -16.26 19.95 -24.22
CA ARG A 66 -16.85 20.68 -25.32
C ARG A 66 -18.17 20.05 -25.75
N SER A 67 -18.95 20.78 -26.57
CA SER A 67 -20.23 20.31 -27.11
C SER A 67 -20.09 19.10 -28.05
N GLU A 68 -18.96 18.99 -28.73
CA GLU A 68 -18.61 17.87 -29.61
C GLU A 68 -18.17 16.62 -28.84
N ASP A 69 -17.64 16.78 -27.61
CA ASP A 69 -17.20 15.66 -26.77
C ASP A 69 -18.43 14.89 -26.24
N THR A 70 -18.22 13.63 -25.94
CA THR A 70 -19.29 12.79 -25.39
C THR A 70 -18.93 12.36 -23.98
N VAL A 71 -19.74 12.70 -22.99
CA VAL A 71 -19.70 12.15 -21.63
C VAL A 71 -20.71 11.03 -21.50
N ALA A 72 -20.33 9.90 -20.95
CA ALA A 72 -21.20 8.76 -20.71
C ALA A 72 -20.98 8.16 -19.30
N ARG A 73 -21.96 7.44 -18.80
CA ARG A 73 -21.84 6.62 -17.57
C ARG A 73 -21.96 5.14 -17.92
N LEU A 74 -20.96 4.36 -17.56
CA LEU A 74 -20.89 2.94 -17.91
C LEU A 74 -21.64 2.04 -16.91
N GLY A 75 -21.67 2.44 -15.64
CA GLY A 75 -22.33 1.74 -14.54
C GLY A 75 -21.69 2.14 -13.22
N GLY A 76 -22.33 1.91 -12.09
CA GLY A 76 -21.75 2.23 -10.76
C GLY A 76 -21.24 3.67 -10.68
N ASP A 77 -19.98 3.83 -10.38
CA ASP A 77 -19.19 5.07 -10.28
C ASP A 77 -18.28 5.35 -11.48
N GLU A 78 -18.42 4.56 -12.55
CA GLU A 78 -17.61 4.67 -13.77
C GLU A 78 -18.23 5.61 -14.79
N PHE A 79 -17.43 6.59 -15.23
CA PHE A 79 -17.75 7.50 -16.33
C PHE A 79 -16.69 7.38 -17.43
N VAL A 80 -17.06 7.78 -18.63
CA VAL A 80 -16.15 7.82 -19.76
C VAL A 80 -16.40 9.07 -20.59
N VAL A 81 -15.32 9.66 -21.10
CA VAL A 81 -15.39 10.82 -21.99
C VAL A 81 -14.67 10.48 -23.30
N LEU A 82 -15.34 10.79 -24.41
CA LEU A 82 -14.75 10.77 -25.73
C LEU A 82 -14.39 12.22 -26.09
N LEU A 83 -13.11 12.47 -26.31
CA LEU A 83 -12.58 13.74 -26.77
C LEU A 83 -12.38 13.65 -28.30
N GLU A 84 -13.23 14.34 -29.06
CA GLU A 84 -13.09 14.42 -30.52
C GLU A 84 -12.06 15.50 -30.86
N THR A 85 -11.21 15.25 -31.87
CA THR A 85 -10.22 16.22 -32.39
C THR A 85 -9.37 16.86 -31.31
N THR A 86 -8.54 16.02 -30.63
CA THR A 86 -7.71 16.47 -29.49
C THR A 86 -6.29 15.93 -29.59
N ASP A 87 -5.31 16.72 -29.21
CA ASP A 87 -3.94 16.28 -29.00
C ASP A 87 -3.68 15.94 -27.53
N ARG A 88 -2.51 15.35 -27.25
CA ARG A 88 -2.10 14.94 -25.89
C ARG A 88 -2.04 16.12 -24.92
N ARG A 89 -1.65 17.31 -25.38
CA ARG A 89 -1.57 18.52 -24.56
C ARG A 89 -2.96 19.01 -24.15
N GLU A 90 -3.89 18.98 -25.07
CA GLU A 90 -5.27 19.39 -24.82
C GLU A 90 -6.01 18.36 -23.96
N ALA A 91 -5.80 17.07 -24.22
CA ALA A 91 -6.31 15.99 -23.38
C ALA A 91 -5.79 16.11 -21.93
N THR A 92 -4.51 16.50 -21.74
CA THR A 92 -3.93 16.78 -20.41
C THR A 92 -4.71 17.89 -19.70
N ARG A 93 -4.94 19.04 -20.37
CA ARG A 93 -5.69 20.17 -19.78
C ARG A 93 -7.13 19.78 -19.42
N THR A 94 -7.73 18.95 -20.25
CA THR A 94 -9.09 18.45 -19.99
C THR A 94 -9.10 17.51 -18.80
N ALA A 95 -8.12 16.61 -18.68
CA ALA A 95 -7.98 15.71 -17.51
C ALA A 95 -7.75 16.50 -16.21
N GLU A 96 -6.94 17.56 -16.24
CA GLU A 96 -6.73 18.45 -15.08
C GLU A 96 -8.02 19.16 -14.65
N ARG A 97 -8.81 19.66 -15.62
CA ARG A 97 -10.12 20.28 -15.32
C ARG A 97 -11.10 19.27 -14.72
N LEU A 98 -11.20 18.08 -15.33
CA LEU A 98 -12.05 16.99 -14.85
C LEU A 98 -11.67 16.59 -13.43
N LEU A 99 -10.39 16.39 -13.15
CA LEU A 99 -9.88 16.02 -11.83
C LEU A 99 -10.21 17.10 -10.80
N SER A 100 -9.92 18.36 -11.10
CA SER A 100 -10.21 19.50 -10.22
C SER A 100 -11.71 19.65 -9.94
N ALA A 101 -12.55 19.52 -10.96
CA ALA A 101 -13.99 19.63 -10.80
C ALA A 101 -14.60 18.50 -9.97
N LEU A 102 -14.12 17.27 -10.14
CA LEU A 102 -14.60 16.12 -9.38
C LEU A 102 -14.10 16.12 -7.93
N SER A 103 -12.91 16.65 -7.66
CA SER A 103 -12.33 16.73 -6.30
C SER A 103 -12.89 17.90 -5.46
N ALA A 104 -13.67 18.82 -6.04
CA ALA A 104 -14.35 19.86 -5.30
C ALA A 104 -15.44 19.26 -4.39
N SER A 105 -15.67 19.87 -3.21
CA SER A 105 -16.65 19.40 -2.25
C SER A 105 -18.07 19.23 -2.85
N TYR A 106 -18.76 18.20 -2.36
CA TYR A 106 -20.16 17.93 -2.69
C TYR A 106 -21.02 18.29 -1.49
N HIS A 107 -22.06 19.12 -1.72
CA HIS A 107 -22.92 19.58 -0.64
C HIS A 107 -24.32 18.96 -0.79
N PHE A 108 -24.78 18.28 0.26
CA PHE A 108 -26.08 17.63 0.35
C PHE A 108 -26.76 17.99 1.67
N GLU A 109 -27.72 18.92 1.64
CA GLU A 109 -28.50 19.35 2.82
C GLU A 109 -27.61 19.71 4.02
N GLU A 110 -27.41 18.77 4.97
CA GLU A 110 -26.58 18.96 6.17
C GLU A 110 -25.18 18.32 6.06
N HIS A 111 -24.85 17.68 4.91
CA HIS A 111 -23.60 16.94 4.74
C HIS A 111 -22.74 17.54 3.63
N GLU A 112 -21.48 17.73 3.95
CA GLU A 112 -20.43 18.00 2.97
C GLU A 112 -19.57 16.73 2.84
N CYS A 113 -19.31 16.29 1.61
CA CYS A 113 -18.42 15.17 1.36
C CYS A 113 -17.40 15.49 0.28
N PHE A 114 -16.24 14.85 0.39
CA PHE A 114 -15.13 14.96 -0.55
C PHE A 114 -14.93 13.61 -1.22
N VAL A 115 -14.99 13.60 -2.54
CA VAL A 115 -14.74 12.42 -3.36
C VAL A 115 -13.76 12.84 -4.45
N SER A 116 -12.64 12.15 -4.55
CA SER A 116 -11.69 12.34 -5.64
C SER A 116 -12.01 11.40 -6.80
N ALA A 117 -11.26 11.50 -7.88
CA ALA A 117 -11.39 10.63 -9.02
C ALA A 117 -10.04 10.12 -9.50
N SER A 118 -10.03 8.90 -10.02
CA SER A 118 -8.90 8.33 -10.75
C SER A 118 -9.23 8.32 -12.23
N ILE A 119 -8.34 8.86 -13.06
CA ILE A 119 -8.58 9.12 -14.48
C ILE A 119 -7.48 8.44 -15.32
N GLY A 120 -7.91 7.70 -16.35
CA GLY A 120 -7.02 7.12 -17.35
C GLY A 120 -7.31 7.63 -18.75
N LEU A 121 -6.27 7.89 -19.52
CA LEU A 121 -6.36 8.41 -20.89
C LEU A 121 -5.69 7.47 -21.89
N SER A 122 -6.32 7.30 -23.05
CA SER A 122 -5.75 6.62 -24.22
C SER A 122 -6.00 7.44 -25.47
N MET A 123 -4.98 7.59 -26.32
CA MET A 123 -4.99 8.43 -27.51
C MET A 123 -4.98 7.58 -28.78
N PHE A 124 -5.83 7.97 -29.74
CA PHE A 124 -5.77 7.48 -31.11
C PHE A 124 -4.96 8.45 -31.97
N PRO A 125 -4.07 7.96 -32.88
CA PRO A 125 -3.72 6.58 -33.13
C PRO A 125 -2.54 6.06 -32.29
N GLU A 126 -1.98 6.90 -31.38
CA GLU A 126 -0.73 6.64 -30.64
C GLU A 126 -0.80 5.36 -29.79
N ASP A 127 -1.89 5.18 -29.03
CA ASP A 127 -1.99 4.12 -28.02
C ASP A 127 -2.76 2.88 -28.54
N ALA A 128 -3.64 3.06 -29.53
CA ALA A 128 -4.41 1.95 -30.12
C ALA A 128 -5.05 2.35 -31.45
N ALA A 129 -5.34 1.33 -32.26
CA ALA A 129 -5.97 1.48 -33.58
C ALA A 129 -7.49 1.12 -33.59
N ASP A 130 -8.02 0.52 -32.53
CA ASP A 130 -9.42 0.11 -32.45
C ASP A 130 -10.11 0.60 -31.17
N ALA A 131 -11.44 0.72 -31.22
CA ALA A 131 -12.27 1.23 -30.14
C ALA A 131 -12.15 0.39 -28.85
N GLY A 132 -12.07 -0.93 -28.98
CA GLY A 132 -11.96 -1.82 -27.85
C GLY A 132 -10.61 -1.70 -27.14
N ALA A 133 -9.53 -1.53 -27.90
CA ALA A 133 -8.19 -1.29 -27.36
C ALA A 133 -8.10 0.08 -26.68
N LEU A 134 -8.64 1.13 -27.28
CA LEU A 134 -8.69 2.47 -26.66
C LEU A 134 -9.39 2.43 -25.29
N MET A 135 -10.54 1.77 -25.21
CA MET A 135 -11.26 1.61 -23.93
C MET A 135 -10.46 0.83 -22.90
N ARG A 136 -9.90 -0.33 -23.27
CA ARG A 136 -9.07 -1.14 -22.36
C ARG A 136 -7.83 -0.40 -21.90
N ASN A 137 -7.20 0.36 -22.77
CA ASN A 137 -6.00 1.12 -22.48
C ASN A 137 -6.27 2.29 -21.52
N ALA A 138 -7.38 3.03 -21.73
CA ALA A 138 -7.83 4.08 -20.83
C ALA A 138 -8.19 3.51 -19.43
N ASP A 139 -8.90 2.38 -19.37
CA ASP A 139 -9.24 1.69 -18.12
C ASP A 139 -7.96 1.25 -17.37
N SER A 140 -6.99 0.65 -18.06
CA SER A 140 -5.70 0.26 -17.48
C SER A 140 -4.94 1.47 -16.92
N ALA A 141 -4.98 2.60 -17.60
CA ALA A 141 -4.35 3.84 -17.13
C ALA A 141 -5.06 4.42 -15.90
N MET A 142 -6.40 4.40 -15.86
CA MET A 142 -7.21 4.79 -14.70
C MET A 142 -6.89 3.93 -13.48
N TYR A 143 -6.79 2.62 -13.69
CA TYR A 143 -6.43 1.72 -12.61
C TYR A 143 -5.06 2.06 -12.00
N ARG A 144 -4.07 2.43 -12.82
CA ARG A 144 -2.75 2.91 -12.35
C ARG A 144 -2.83 4.22 -11.58
N ALA A 145 -3.77 5.10 -11.93
CA ALA A 145 -4.00 6.31 -11.12
C ALA A 145 -4.50 5.93 -9.72
N LYS A 146 -5.36 4.91 -9.59
CA LYS A 146 -5.80 4.36 -8.30
C LYS A 146 -4.66 3.77 -7.47
N ASP A 147 -3.79 2.98 -8.10
CA ASP A 147 -2.67 2.31 -7.43
C ASP A 147 -1.60 3.29 -6.91
N HIS A 148 -1.47 4.46 -7.53
CA HIS A 148 -0.47 5.47 -7.17
C HIS A 148 -1.04 6.60 -6.29
N GLY A 149 -1.99 6.28 -5.42
CA GLY A 149 -2.48 7.22 -4.41
C GLY A 149 -3.81 7.88 -4.75
N LYS A 150 -4.49 7.48 -5.84
CA LYS A 150 -5.77 8.07 -6.28
C LYS A 150 -5.65 9.56 -6.62
N ASN A 151 -6.79 10.26 -6.82
CA ASN A 151 -6.83 11.70 -7.10
C ASN A 151 -5.80 12.14 -8.15
N ALA A 152 -5.71 11.42 -9.25
CA ALA A 152 -4.70 11.61 -10.28
C ALA A 152 -5.20 11.19 -11.66
N PHE A 153 -4.53 11.66 -12.70
CA PHE A 153 -4.72 11.12 -14.04
C PHE A 153 -3.43 10.49 -14.58
N ARG A 154 -3.57 9.51 -15.46
CA ARG A 154 -2.46 8.84 -16.15
C ARG A 154 -2.82 8.60 -17.62
N PHE A 155 -1.84 8.80 -18.50
CA PHE A 155 -1.94 8.32 -19.88
C PHE A 155 -1.56 6.86 -19.95
N PHE A 156 -2.20 6.14 -20.88
CA PHE A 156 -1.75 4.80 -21.24
C PHE A 156 -0.31 4.83 -21.77
N THR A 157 0.43 3.81 -21.40
CA THR A 157 1.73 3.47 -21.99
C THR A 157 1.76 1.96 -22.20
N ALA A 158 2.50 1.47 -23.19
CA ALA A 158 2.60 0.03 -23.44
C ALA A 158 3.08 -0.77 -22.20
N ASP A 159 3.82 -0.12 -21.31
CA ASP A 159 4.23 -0.71 -20.03
C ASP A 159 3.03 -0.99 -19.10
N LEU A 160 1.97 -0.18 -19.17
CA LEU A 160 0.76 -0.39 -18.35
C LEU A 160 0.03 -1.69 -18.68
N ALA A 161 -0.09 -2.02 -19.96
CA ALA A 161 -0.68 -3.31 -20.37
C ALA A 161 0.15 -4.50 -19.88
N ARG A 162 1.47 -4.39 -19.94
CA ARG A 162 2.38 -5.41 -19.38
C ARG A 162 2.21 -5.55 -17.87
N HIS A 163 2.07 -4.46 -17.16
CA HIS A 163 1.84 -4.48 -15.71
C HIS A 163 0.50 -5.10 -15.34
N ALA A 164 -0.58 -4.83 -16.06
CA ALA A 164 -1.88 -5.45 -15.79
C ALA A 164 -1.83 -6.98 -16.00
N ALA A 165 -1.23 -7.44 -17.10
CA ALA A 165 -1.01 -8.86 -17.34
C ALA A 165 -0.08 -9.49 -16.28
N ARG A 166 1.03 -8.81 -15.93
CA ARG A 166 1.94 -9.24 -14.86
C ARG A 166 1.21 -9.41 -13.52
N ARG A 167 0.35 -8.47 -13.18
CA ARG A 167 -0.44 -8.53 -11.94
C ARG A 167 -1.34 -9.76 -11.87
N LEU A 168 -2.10 -10.06 -12.93
CA LEU A 168 -2.93 -11.28 -12.99
C LEU A 168 -2.09 -12.53 -12.81
N THR A 169 -0.92 -12.56 -13.46
CA THR A 169 0.05 -13.67 -13.32
C THR A 169 0.55 -13.77 -11.88
N LEU A 170 0.89 -12.64 -11.24
CA LEU A 170 1.36 -12.61 -9.87
C LEU A 170 0.27 -13.05 -8.89
N GLU A 171 -0.98 -12.61 -9.06
CA GLU A 171 -2.10 -13.01 -8.19
C GLU A 171 -2.34 -14.53 -8.24
N ALA A 172 -2.43 -15.09 -9.46
CA ALA A 172 -2.60 -16.53 -9.63
C ALA A 172 -1.38 -17.32 -9.13
N GLY A 173 -0.17 -16.78 -9.33
CA GLY A 173 1.08 -17.35 -8.84
C GLY A 173 1.15 -17.35 -7.32
N LEU A 174 0.88 -16.21 -6.68
CA LEU A 174 0.95 -16.06 -5.23
C LEU A 174 -0.05 -16.98 -4.49
N ARG A 175 -1.27 -17.14 -5.03
CA ARG A 175 -2.24 -18.10 -4.47
C ARG A 175 -1.67 -19.52 -4.42
N ARG A 176 -1.00 -19.95 -5.47
CA ARG A 176 -0.31 -21.26 -5.48
C ARG A 176 0.91 -21.27 -4.57
N ALA A 177 1.69 -20.20 -4.55
CA ALA A 177 2.93 -20.10 -3.77
C ALA A 177 2.69 -20.28 -2.26
N ILE A 178 1.57 -19.75 -1.74
CA ILE A 178 1.16 -19.92 -0.33
C ILE A 178 0.98 -21.41 0.02
N GLU A 179 0.58 -22.24 -0.96
CA GLU A 179 0.31 -23.67 -0.76
C GLU A 179 1.48 -24.59 -1.17
N SER A 180 2.36 -24.14 -2.08
CA SER A 180 3.33 -24.99 -2.78
C SER A 180 4.76 -24.94 -2.25
N GLY A 181 5.04 -24.11 -1.23
CA GLY A 181 6.41 -23.98 -0.68
C GLY A 181 7.35 -23.12 -1.52
N GLU A 182 6.81 -22.30 -2.45
CA GLU A 182 7.59 -21.31 -3.22
C GLU A 182 7.97 -20.07 -2.39
N LEU A 183 7.33 -19.90 -1.23
CA LEU A 183 7.62 -18.82 -0.29
C LEU A 183 8.67 -19.26 0.72
N THR A 184 9.53 -18.33 1.12
CA THR A 184 10.50 -18.49 2.20
C THR A 184 10.52 -17.22 3.05
N VAL A 185 11.04 -17.32 4.28
CA VAL A 185 11.24 -16.18 5.18
C VAL A 185 12.72 -15.93 5.38
N HIS A 186 13.16 -14.70 5.13
CA HIS A 186 14.47 -14.20 5.51
C HIS A 186 14.36 -13.37 6.77
N TYR A 187 15.45 -13.30 7.53
CA TYR A 187 15.50 -12.62 8.82
C TYR A 187 16.52 -11.51 8.76
N GLN A 188 16.12 -10.27 9.00
CA GLN A 188 17.04 -9.14 9.05
C GLN A 188 17.31 -8.76 10.49
N PRO A 189 18.59 -8.80 10.95
CA PRO A 189 18.93 -8.51 12.33
C PRO A 189 18.64 -7.07 12.73
N GLN A 190 18.15 -6.91 13.96
CA GLN A 190 18.03 -5.65 14.67
C GLN A 190 19.15 -5.58 15.73
N ILE A 191 19.90 -4.48 15.74
CA ILE A 191 21.15 -4.34 16.48
C ILE A 191 21.02 -3.23 17.52
N ASP A 192 21.50 -3.49 18.73
CA ASP A 192 21.79 -2.46 19.71
C ASP A 192 23.08 -1.72 19.32
N PHE A 193 23.05 -0.39 19.30
CA PHE A 193 24.17 0.43 18.82
C PHE A 193 25.36 0.40 19.78
N ALA A 194 25.10 0.32 21.09
CA ALA A 194 26.14 0.43 22.10
C ALA A 194 27.08 -0.81 22.14
N ASP A 195 26.51 -2.01 22.07
CA ASP A 195 27.27 -3.25 22.21
C ASP A 195 27.21 -4.15 20.96
N GLN A 196 26.56 -3.71 19.90
CA GLN A 196 26.38 -4.45 18.65
C GLN A 196 25.68 -5.80 18.82
N ARG A 197 24.96 -5.98 19.94
CA ARG A 197 24.20 -7.18 20.23
C ARG A 197 22.94 -7.24 19.39
N VAL A 198 22.55 -8.46 19.01
CA VAL A 198 21.28 -8.71 18.34
C VAL A 198 20.15 -8.66 19.37
N ILE A 199 19.20 -7.74 19.20
CA ILE A 199 18.03 -7.60 20.08
C ILE A 199 16.80 -8.29 19.49
N GLY A 200 16.77 -8.50 18.18
CA GLY A 200 15.66 -9.11 17.44
C GLY A 200 16.01 -9.31 15.98
N ALA A 201 15.02 -9.72 15.22
CA ALA A 201 15.09 -9.74 13.75
C ALA A 201 13.72 -9.54 13.15
N GLU A 202 13.66 -8.90 12.00
CA GLU A 202 12.44 -8.78 11.20
C GLU A 202 12.33 -9.93 10.21
N ALA A 203 11.16 -10.56 10.17
CA ALA A 203 10.81 -11.62 9.23
C ALA A 203 10.31 -11.02 7.92
N LEU A 204 11.01 -11.28 6.83
CA LEU A 204 10.77 -10.71 5.52
C LEU A 204 10.51 -11.83 4.51
N VAL A 205 9.29 -11.90 4.01
CA VAL A 205 8.89 -12.90 3.02
C VAL A 205 9.66 -12.74 1.70
N ARG A 206 10.00 -13.87 1.07
CA ARG A 206 10.62 -13.96 -0.24
C ARG A 206 9.86 -14.97 -1.09
N TRP A 207 9.67 -14.67 -2.36
CA TRP A 207 8.99 -15.55 -3.29
C TRP A 207 9.91 -15.97 -4.41
N ASN A 208 10.15 -17.27 -4.53
CA ASN A 208 10.88 -17.91 -5.64
C ASN A 208 9.87 -18.61 -6.55
N SER A 209 9.54 -18.00 -7.67
CA SER A 209 8.61 -18.57 -8.65
C SER A 209 9.38 -19.19 -9.80
N ASN A 210 9.41 -20.53 -9.88
CA ASN A 210 10.08 -21.28 -10.94
C ASN A 210 11.58 -20.92 -11.16
N GLY A 211 12.27 -20.53 -10.09
CA GLY A 211 13.69 -20.14 -10.15
C GLY A 211 13.91 -18.63 -10.31
N ASP A 212 12.86 -17.85 -10.53
CA ASP A 212 12.91 -16.39 -10.56
C ASP A 212 12.51 -15.81 -9.19
N VAL A 213 13.31 -14.87 -8.70
CA VAL A 213 12.97 -14.13 -7.47
C VAL A 213 11.95 -13.05 -7.82
N VAL A 214 10.79 -13.11 -7.16
CA VAL A 214 9.79 -12.05 -7.24
C VAL A 214 9.95 -11.14 -6.01
N GLU A 215 10.21 -9.86 -6.24
CA GLU A 215 10.46 -8.91 -5.15
C GLU A 215 9.18 -8.56 -4.37
N PRO A 216 9.26 -8.36 -3.05
CA PRO A 216 8.11 -7.98 -2.22
C PRO A 216 7.34 -6.76 -2.75
N VAL A 217 8.05 -5.78 -3.28
CA VAL A 217 7.46 -4.56 -3.88
C VAL A 217 6.55 -4.86 -5.08
N GLU A 218 6.72 -6.02 -5.75
CA GLU A 218 5.85 -6.44 -6.85
C GLU A 218 4.60 -7.18 -6.35
N PHE A 219 4.74 -8.11 -5.40
CA PHE A 219 3.64 -9.01 -5.05
C PHE A 219 2.83 -8.59 -3.80
N ILE A 220 3.42 -7.86 -2.85
CA ILE A 220 2.69 -7.39 -1.66
C ILE A 220 1.50 -6.49 -2.04
N PRO A 221 1.63 -5.47 -2.95
CA PRO A 221 0.48 -4.69 -3.38
C PRO A 221 -0.60 -5.54 -4.07
N VAL A 222 -0.21 -6.59 -4.81
CA VAL A 222 -1.16 -7.53 -5.43
C VAL A 222 -1.90 -8.34 -4.37
N ALA A 223 -1.19 -8.82 -3.34
CA ALA A 223 -1.77 -9.54 -2.21
C ALA A 223 -2.79 -8.68 -1.46
N GLU A 224 -2.47 -7.42 -1.20
CA GLU A 224 -3.36 -6.47 -0.51
C GLU A 224 -4.65 -6.23 -1.28
N GLN A 225 -4.57 -6.05 -2.60
CA GLN A 225 -5.74 -5.76 -3.44
C GLN A 225 -6.63 -6.99 -3.65
N SER A 226 -6.06 -8.20 -3.67
CA SER A 226 -6.77 -9.46 -3.94
C SER A 226 -7.26 -10.22 -2.70
N ASN A 227 -7.10 -9.67 -1.49
CA ASN A 227 -7.33 -10.34 -0.19
C ASN A 227 -6.38 -11.50 0.13
N LEU A 228 -5.41 -11.81 -0.72
CA LEU A 228 -4.42 -12.86 -0.45
C LEU A 228 -3.46 -12.45 0.69
N ILE A 229 -3.41 -11.16 1.02
CA ILE A 229 -2.52 -10.64 2.06
C ILE A 229 -2.81 -11.27 3.43
N ILE A 230 -4.07 -11.58 3.74
CA ILE A 230 -4.42 -12.22 5.02
C ILE A 230 -3.83 -13.63 5.09
N ALA A 231 -4.00 -14.42 4.03
CA ALA A 231 -3.43 -15.76 3.96
C ALA A 231 -1.89 -15.72 3.94
N LEU A 232 -1.30 -14.71 3.34
CA LEU A 232 0.14 -14.50 3.33
C LEU A 232 0.66 -14.15 4.74
N ASP A 233 0.01 -13.24 5.47
CA ASP A 233 0.37 -12.88 6.83
C ASP A 233 0.29 -14.10 7.77
N GLU A 234 -0.80 -14.90 7.67
CA GLU A 234 -1.00 -16.12 8.44
C GLU A 234 0.08 -17.16 8.11
N TRP A 235 0.44 -17.31 6.82
CA TRP A 235 1.51 -18.20 6.38
C TRP A 235 2.87 -17.76 6.92
N VAL A 236 3.22 -16.47 6.83
CA VAL A 236 4.48 -15.92 7.37
C VAL A 236 4.58 -16.16 8.86
N LEU A 237 3.51 -15.85 9.62
CA LEU A 237 3.49 -16.10 11.07
C LEU A 237 3.69 -17.59 11.39
N GLY A 238 3.03 -18.49 10.69
CA GLY A 238 3.19 -19.93 10.84
C GLY A 238 4.61 -20.39 10.58
N GLU A 239 5.21 -19.93 9.49
CA GLU A 239 6.61 -20.25 9.14
C GLU A 239 7.60 -19.70 10.17
N VAL A 240 7.38 -18.47 10.66
CA VAL A 240 8.18 -17.87 11.74
C VAL A 240 8.08 -18.71 13.02
N CYS A 241 6.88 -19.10 13.42
CA CYS A 241 6.68 -19.96 14.61
C CYS A 241 7.36 -21.32 14.44
N ARG A 242 7.22 -21.96 13.30
CA ARG A 242 7.90 -23.21 12.96
C ARG A 242 9.42 -23.05 13.05
N GLN A 243 9.95 -21.95 12.52
CA GLN A 243 11.38 -21.67 12.51
C GLN A 243 11.94 -21.39 13.93
N ILE A 244 11.22 -20.63 14.75
CA ILE A 244 11.60 -20.41 16.16
C ILE A 244 11.69 -21.75 16.90
N ALA A 245 10.69 -22.64 16.73
CA ALA A 245 10.72 -23.96 17.33
C ALA A 245 11.94 -24.78 16.88
N ALA A 246 12.31 -24.72 15.60
CA ALA A 246 13.48 -25.39 15.06
C ALA A 246 14.79 -24.82 15.63
N TRP A 247 14.88 -23.49 15.82
CA TRP A 247 16.05 -22.87 16.47
C TRP A 247 16.15 -23.23 17.93
N ASP A 248 15.05 -23.24 18.68
CA ASP A 248 15.05 -23.67 20.10
C ASP A 248 15.55 -25.12 20.25
N GLN A 249 15.13 -26.05 19.38
CA GLN A 249 15.64 -27.45 19.37
C GLN A 249 17.12 -27.52 19.03
N ARG A 250 17.66 -26.60 18.24
CA ARG A 250 19.09 -26.53 17.88
C ARG A 250 19.94 -25.74 18.89
N GLY A 251 19.32 -25.21 19.96
CA GLY A 251 20.00 -24.39 20.95
C GLY A 251 20.50 -23.04 20.45
N VAL A 252 19.85 -22.50 19.39
CA VAL A 252 20.11 -21.14 18.93
C VAL A 252 19.56 -20.16 19.98
N ALA A 253 20.35 -19.15 20.33
CA ALA A 253 19.93 -18.20 21.34
C ALA A 253 18.59 -17.51 20.98
N PRO A 254 17.72 -17.37 21.99
CA PRO A 254 16.40 -16.79 21.76
C PRO A 254 16.50 -15.30 21.40
N VAL A 255 15.95 -14.94 20.26
CA VAL A 255 15.74 -13.56 19.84
C VAL A 255 14.26 -13.32 19.56
N ARG A 256 13.80 -12.07 19.69
CA ARG A 256 12.44 -11.67 19.32
C ARG A 256 12.35 -11.54 17.81
N ILE A 257 11.31 -12.09 17.21
CA ILE A 257 11.07 -11.98 15.77
C ILE A 257 9.86 -11.09 15.51
N SER A 258 10.07 -10.06 14.73
CA SER A 258 9.03 -9.15 14.26
C SER A 258 8.36 -9.71 13.01
N VAL A 259 7.03 -9.64 12.97
CA VAL A 259 6.19 -10.09 11.84
C VAL A 259 5.25 -8.98 11.43
N ASN A 260 5.28 -8.62 10.17
CA ASN A 260 4.39 -7.64 9.58
C ASN A 260 2.96 -8.18 9.48
N ILE A 261 1.98 -7.38 9.92
CA ILE A 261 0.55 -7.65 9.76
C ILE A 261 -0.09 -6.51 8.98
N SER A 262 -0.70 -6.85 7.86
CA SER A 262 -1.32 -5.88 6.97
C SER A 262 -2.50 -5.15 7.61
N ALA A 263 -2.73 -3.90 7.22
CA ALA A 263 -3.89 -3.14 7.66
C ALA A 263 -5.23 -3.83 7.34
N ARG A 264 -5.25 -4.66 6.30
CA ARG A 264 -6.42 -5.44 5.91
C ARG A 264 -6.68 -6.60 6.86
N HIS A 265 -5.63 -7.32 7.24
CA HIS A 265 -5.72 -8.40 8.23
C HIS A 265 -6.11 -7.84 9.60
N PHE A 266 -5.52 -6.69 9.98
CA PHE A 266 -5.87 -6.01 11.24
C PHE A 266 -7.36 -5.63 11.33
N ARG A 267 -8.04 -5.43 10.20
CA ARG A 267 -9.48 -5.16 10.12
C ARG A 267 -10.37 -6.41 10.10
N LYS A 268 -9.80 -7.62 10.02
CA LYS A 268 -10.56 -8.88 10.06
C LYS A 268 -11.11 -9.11 11.47
N GLU A 269 -12.40 -9.46 11.59
CA GLU A 269 -12.95 -9.91 12.86
C GLU A 269 -12.33 -11.24 13.28
N GLY A 270 -12.00 -11.37 14.59
CA GLY A 270 -11.38 -12.58 15.12
C GLY A 270 -9.87 -12.71 14.85
N MET A 271 -9.23 -11.70 14.24
CA MET A 271 -7.81 -11.74 13.87
C MET A 271 -6.91 -12.16 15.04
N VAL A 272 -7.10 -11.62 16.25
CA VAL A 272 -6.27 -11.98 17.42
C VAL A 272 -6.39 -13.47 17.74
N GLY A 273 -7.61 -14.03 17.68
CA GLY A 273 -7.84 -15.46 17.89
C GLY A 273 -7.13 -16.31 16.85
N ASP A 274 -7.21 -15.93 15.57
CA ASP A 274 -6.55 -16.64 14.46
C ASP A 274 -5.03 -16.64 14.62
N LEU A 275 -4.42 -15.48 14.93
CA LEU A 275 -2.97 -15.37 15.17
C LEU A 275 -2.55 -16.22 16.37
N MET A 276 -3.31 -16.16 17.49
CA MET A 276 -2.99 -16.93 18.70
C MET A 276 -3.17 -18.44 18.51
N GLN A 277 -4.08 -18.86 17.64
CA GLN A 277 -4.20 -20.27 17.24
C GLN A 277 -2.94 -20.76 16.54
N ILE A 278 -2.41 -19.97 15.60
CA ILE A 278 -1.14 -20.28 14.89
C ILE A 278 0.02 -20.37 15.90
N VAL A 279 0.17 -19.36 16.75
CA VAL A 279 1.26 -19.32 17.76
C VAL A 279 1.20 -20.52 18.69
N SER A 280 -0.01 -20.84 19.20
CA SER A 280 -0.22 -21.93 20.14
C SER A 280 0.02 -23.31 19.49
N ALA A 281 -0.34 -23.48 18.22
CA ALA A 281 -0.13 -24.72 17.48
C ALA A 281 1.36 -25.12 17.38
N HIS A 282 2.26 -24.14 17.43
CA HIS A 282 3.71 -24.36 17.40
C HIS A 282 4.37 -24.34 18.79
N GLY A 283 3.60 -24.10 19.85
CA GLY A 283 4.11 -24.05 21.23
C GLY A 283 5.06 -22.90 21.53
N ILE A 284 4.96 -21.79 20.74
CA ILE A 284 5.83 -20.63 20.91
C ILE A 284 5.28 -19.70 21.99
N ALA A 285 6.17 -19.21 22.86
CA ALA A 285 5.83 -18.17 23.83
C ALA A 285 5.55 -16.85 23.08
N PRO A 286 4.37 -16.21 23.25
CA PRO A 286 4.01 -14.99 22.51
C PRO A 286 5.03 -13.86 22.65
N GLN A 287 5.74 -13.78 23.77
CA GLN A 287 6.80 -12.79 24.02
C GLN A 287 8.00 -12.89 23.06
N ARG A 288 8.12 -14.01 22.33
CA ARG A 288 9.11 -14.20 21.27
C ARG A 288 8.74 -13.49 19.96
N LEU A 289 7.53 -12.95 19.88
CA LEU A 289 6.99 -12.30 18.69
C LEU A 289 6.72 -10.82 18.92
N CYS A 290 7.00 -10.02 17.90
CA CYS A 290 6.57 -8.64 17.78
C CYS A 290 5.67 -8.51 16.56
N ILE A 291 4.51 -7.92 16.72
CA ILE A 291 3.61 -7.62 15.60
C ILE A 291 3.92 -6.21 15.12
N GLU A 292 4.31 -6.09 13.86
CA GLU A 292 4.56 -4.82 13.19
C GLU A 292 3.32 -4.42 12.38
N ILE A 293 2.85 -3.20 12.59
CA ILE A 293 1.71 -2.62 11.87
C ILE A 293 2.07 -1.22 11.37
N THR A 294 1.59 -0.86 10.21
CA THR A 294 1.81 0.49 9.68
C THR A 294 0.98 1.54 10.42
N GLU A 295 1.46 2.78 10.43
CA GLU A 295 0.80 3.94 11.06
C GLU A 295 -0.68 4.09 10.68
N GLY A 296 -1.03 3.78 9.41
CA GLY A 296 -2.40 3.88 8.90
C GLY A 296 -3.44 3.00 9.61
N VAL A 297 -3.02 1.97 10.33
CA VAL A 297 -3.90 1.11 11.15
C VAL A 297 -4.50 1.90 12.32
N LEU A 298 -3.80 2.89 12.85
CA LEU A 298 -4.21 3.70 14.01
C LEU A 298 -5.32 4.71 13.71
N MET A 299 -5.67 4.91 12.43
CA MET A 299 -6.71 5.87 12.01
C MET A 299 -8.11 5.49 12.51
N ASP A 300 -8.41 4.19 12.66
CA ASP A 300 -9.62 3.71 13.34
C ASP A 300 -9.32 3.51 14.84
N PHE A 301 -9.38 4.61 15.58
CA PHE A 301 -8.93 4.68 16.97
C PHE A 301 -9.57 3.61 17.87
N GLU A 302 -10.90 3.50 17.87
CA GLU A 302 -11.61 2.60 18.81
C GLU A 302 -11.28 1.14 18.51
N ARG A 303 -11.20 0.79 17.23
CA ARG A 303 -10.85 -0.56 16.81
C ARG A 303 -9.39 -0.86 17.12
N ALA A 304 -8.47 0.03 16.74
CA ALA A 304 -7.05 -0.13 17.01
C ALA A 304 -6.79 -0.31 18.50
N GLN A 305 -7.41 0.50 19.35
CA GLN A 305 -7.23 0.41 20.80
C GLN A 305 -7.64 -0.95 21.36
N ARG A 306 -8.81 -1.49 20.95
CA ARG A 306 -9.26 -2.82 21.39
C ARG A 306 -8.33 -3.93 20.91
N MET A 307 -8.03 -3.95 19.60
CA MET A 307 -7.22 -5.01 19.00
C MET A 307 -5.79 -5.05 19.56
N LEU A 308 -5.16 -3.87 19.72
CA LEU A 308 -3.82 -3.79 20.30
C LEU A 308 -3.81 -4.21 21.77
N ALA A 309 -4.83 -3.84 22.55
CA ALA A 309 -4.94 -4.28 23.94
C ALA A 309 -5.12 -5.81 24.04
N GLU A 310 -5.90 -6.43 23.15
CA GLU A 310 -6.06 -7.89 23.10
C GLU A 310 -4.74 -8.58 22.73
N LEU A 311 -3.99 -8.10 21.72
CA LEU A 311 -2.70 -8.64 21.33
C LEU A 311 -1.69 -8.59 22.48
N VAL A 312 -1.62 -7.45 23.18
CA VAL A 312 -0.72 -7.27 24.34
C VAL A 312 -1.16 -8.15 25.53
N ALA A 313 -2.46 -8.30 25.76
CA ALA A 313 -2.99 -9.20 26.80
C ALA A 313 -2.62 -10.67 26.52
N CYS A 314 -2.44 -11.06 25.27
CA CYS A 314 -1.92 -12.36 24.86
C CYS A 314 -0.37 -12.48 25.04
N GLY A 315 0.32 -11.39 25.39
CA GLY A 315 1.77 -11.36 25.61
C GLY A 315 2.60 -11.01 24.37
N LEU A 316 1.98 -10.55 23.29
CA LEU A 316 2.67 -10.09 22.10
C LEU A 316 3.23 -8.67 22.30
N THR A 317 4.36 -8.37 21.66
CA THR A 317 4.90 -7.01 21.57
C THR A 317 4.34 -6.32 20.31
N ILE A 318 4.16 -5.01 20.35
CA ILE A 318 3.64 -4.22 19.22
C ILE A 318 4.67 -3.18 18.80
N SER A 319 4.97 -3.12 17.52
CA SER A 319 5.78 -2.09 16.89
C SER A 319 4.96 -1.36 15.80
N ILE A 320 5.15 -0.05 15.71
CA ILE A 320 4.61 0.74 14.60
C ILE A 320 5.69 0.91 13.55
N ASP A 321 5.38 0.48 12.36
CA ASP A 321 6.26 0.55 11.21
C ASP A 321 6.03 1.80 10.36
N ASP A 322 7.07 2.23 9.61
CA ASP A 322 7.07 3.41 8.74
C ASP A 322 6.58 4.70 9.43
N PHE A 323 6.91 4.88 10.72
CA PHE A 323 6.41 6.01 11.49
C PHE A 323 6.93 7.36 10.98
N GLY A 324 6.00 8.31 10.83
CA GLY A 324 6.25 9.67 10.34
C GLY A 324 5.92 9.88 8.86
N THR A 325 5.55 8.83 8.12
CA THR A 325 5.13 8.95 6.71
C THR A 325 3.61 9.20 6.56
N GLY A 326 2.84 9.05 7.65
CA GLY A 326 1.39 9.19 7.68
C GLY A 326 0.89 10.36 8.54
N PHE A 327 -0.41 10.40 8.76
CA PHE A 327 -1.10 11.41 9.57
C PHE A 327 -1.47 10.83 10.94
N SER A 328 -0.53 10.63 11.84
CA SER A 328 -0.87 10.27 13.23
C SER A 328 -1.12 11.50 14.09
N SER A 329 -2.26 11.51 14.74
CA SER A 329 -2.47 12.45 15.84
C SER A 329 -1.66 11.99 17.06
N LEU A 330 -0.59 12.70 17.35
CA LEU A 330 0.29 12.45 18.52
C LEU A 330 -0.49 12.31 19.85
N SER A 331 -1.68 12.92 19.94
CA SER A 331 -2.54 12.84 21.12
C SER A 331 -3.10 11.43 21.37
N TYR A 332 -3.21 10.62 20.33
CA TYR A 332 -3.74 9.26 20.44
C TYR A 332 -2.64 8.21 20.66
N LEU A 333 -1.41 8.46 20.21
CA LEU A 333 -0.31 7.50 20.34
C LEU A 333 -0.09 7.07 21.79
N LYS A 334 -0.21 8.00 22.74
CA LYS A 334 -0.09 7.74 24.20
C LYS A 334 -1.12 6.72 24.72
N ARG A 335 -2.24 6.53 24.03
CA ARG A 335 -3.35 5.68 24.50
C ARG A 335 -3.24 4.24 24.00
N PHE A 336 -2.36 3.99 23.04
CA PHE A 336 -2.14 2.65 22.51
C PHE A 336 -1.04 1.94 23.30
N PRO A 337 -1.18 0.64 23.54
CA PRO A 337 -0.17 -0.16 24.22
C PRO A 337 0.95 -0.56 23.22
N ILE A 338 1.65 0.45 22.71
CA ILE A 338 2.75 0.29 21.75
C ILE A 338 4.06 0.22 22.52
N HIS A 339 4.96 -0.65 22.09
CA HIS A 339 6.25 -0.90 22.76
C HIS A 339 7.41 -0.29 21.97
N GLU A 340 7.25 -0.16 20.62
CA GLU A 340 8.35 0.19 19.75
C GLU A 340 7.86 1.04 18.57
N LEU A 341 8.68 2.00 18.14
CA LEU A 341 8.49 2.76 16.90
C LEU A 341 9.67 2.48 15.96
N LYS A 342 9.38 2.23 14.68
CA LYS A 342 10.39 2.10 13.62
C LYS A 342 10.41 3.40 12.81
N ILE A 343 11.58 4.03 12.72
CA ILE A 343 11.77 5.23 11.92
C ILE A 343 11.88 4.80 10.47
N ALA A 344 10.98 5.30 9.62
CA ALA A 344 10.96 4.98 8.20
C ALA A 344 12.31 5.26 7.53
N ARG A 345 12.72 4.38 6.63
CA ARG A 345 13.94 4.49 5.84
C ARG A 345 14.10 5.86 5.17
N SER A 346 12.99 6.45 4.69
CA SER A 346 13.01 7.76 4.01
C SER A 346 13.63 8.88 4.85
N PHE A 347 13.51 8.84 6.18
CA PHE A 347 14.13 9.81 7.08
C PHE A 347 15.57 9.42 7.46
N VAL A 348 15.87 8.13 7.48
CA VAL A 348 17.22 7.62 7.75
C VAL A 348 18.15 7.89 6.57
N ASP A 349 17.66 7.75 5.33
CA ASP A 349 18.46 7.99 4.11
C ASP A 349 19.07 9.41 4.09
N GLY A 350 18.35 10.42 4.55
CA GLY A 350 18.78 11.82 4.58
C GLY A 350 19.37 12.30 5.91
N ILE A 351 19.38 11.49 6.98
CA ILE A 351 19.63 11.96 8.35
C ILE A 351 21.00 12.62 8.55
N SER A 352 22.03 12.16 7.84
CA SER A 352 23.38 12.74 7.90
C SER A 352 23.59 13.94 6.99
N SER A 353 22.72 14.17 5.99
CA SER A 353 22.92 15.17 4.94
C SER A 353 21.82 16.24 4.89
N SER A 354 20.61 15.95 5.33
CA SER A 354 19.44 16.84 5.34
C SER A 354 19.15 17.33 6.77
N ALA A 355 19.04 18.65 6.95
CA ALA A 355 18.66 19.23 8.23
C ALA A 355 17.20 18.90 8.61
N ASP A 356 16.31 18.82 7.61
CA ASP A 356 14.89 18.51 7.81
C ASP A 356 14.70 17.05 8.23
N ASP A 357 15.36 16.10 7.55
CA ASP A 357 15.27 14.66 7.90
C ASP A 357 15.85 14.39 9.28
N ARG A 358 16.97 15.07 9.62
CA ARG A 358 17.57 15.02 10.97
C ARG A 358 16.61 15.57 12.03
N ALA A 359 15.94 16.69 11.76
CA ALA A 359 14.98 17.28 12.69
C ALA A 359 13.79 16.34 12.92
N ILE A 360 13.25 15.72 11.85
CA ILE A 360 12.16 14.76 11.94
C ILE A 360 12.59 13.50 12.69
N GLY A 361 13.72 12.89 12.33
CA GLY A 361 14.24 11.71 13.02
C GLY A 361 14.46 11.96 14.51
N SER A 362 15.11 13.07 14.87
CA SER A 362 15.33 13.46 16.27
C SER A 362 14.01 13.70 17.02
N ALA A 363 13.00 14.28 16.38
CA ALA A 363 11.67 14.48 16.98
C ALA A 363 10.97 13.15 17.25
N ILE A 364 11.04 12.17 16.33
CA ILE A 364 10.48 10.82 16.51
C ILE A 364 11.18 10.11 17.68
N ILE A 365 12.52 10.17 17.75
CA ILE A 365 13.30 9.56 18.83
C ILE A 365 12.91 10.17 20.18
N ALA A 366 12.84 11.49 20.26
CA ALA A 366 12.45 12.19 21.48
C ALA A 366 11.00 11.85 21.91
N LEU A 367 10.07 11.76 20.96
CA LEU A 367 8.69 11.37 21.19
C LEU A 367 8.60 9.96 21.77
N ALA A 368 9.20 8.98 21.11
CA ALA A 368 9.18 7.59 21.55
C ALA A 368 9.75 7.46 22.98
N ARG A 369 10.90 8.06 23.24
CA ARG A 369 11.53 8.06 24.55
C ARG A 369 10.63 8.68 25.64
N ASN A 370 9.96 9.80 25.36
CA ASN A 370 9.04 10.44 26.31
C ASN A 370 7.78 9.60 26.58
N LEU A 371 7.41 8.72 25.66
CA LEU A 371 6.31 7.78 25.80
C LEU A 371 6.73 6.42 26.36
N GLY A 372 8.03 6.22 26.64
CA GLY A 372 8.56 4.96 27.16
C GLY A 372 8.63 3.84 26.12
N MET A 373 8.69 4.18 24.84
CA MET A 373 8.78 3.24 23.72
C MET A 373 10.25 3.08 23.27
N SER A 374 10.63 1.91 22.79
CA SER A 374 11.90 1.71 22.07
C SER A 374 11.85 2.29 20.67
N VAL A 375 13.01 2.58 20.08
CA VAL A 375 13.12 3.07 18.69
C VAL A 375 14.08 2.20 17.92
N VAL A 376 13.66 1.78 16.74
CA VAL A 376 14.49 1.10 15.75
C VAL A 376 14.58 1.96 14.50
N ALA A 377 15.80 2.32 14.06
CA ALA A 377 15.99 3.04 12.80
C ALA A 377 16.12 2.02 11.64
N GLU A 378 15.35 2.22 10.58
CA GLU A 378 15.35 1.35 9.43
C GLU A 378 16.25 1.85 8.29
N GLY A 379 16.77 0.90 7.51
CA GLY A 379 17.54 1.24 6.31
C GLY A 379 18.90 1.90 6.62
N VAL A 380 19.50 1.60 7.77
CA VAL A 380 20.86 2.10 8.09
C VAL A 380 21.87 1.42 7.18
N GLU A 381 22.42 2.17 6.22
CA GLU A 381 23.37 1.64 5.23
C GLU A 381 24.78 2.22 5.40
N LEU A 382 24.90 3.40 6.05
CA LEU A 382 26.17 4.12 6.19
C LEU A 382 26.56 4.31 7.66
N ALA A 383 27.87 4.34 7.92
CA ALA A 383 28.41 4.60 9.26
C ALA A 383 28.02 5.99 9.79
N ASP A 384 27.92 6.99 8.90
CA ASP A 384 27.53 8.35 9.28
C ASP A 384 26.07 8.42 9.71
N GLN A 385 25.17 7.64 9.07
CA GLN A 385 23.77 7.51 9.51
C GLN A 385 23.69 6.91 10.90
N HIS A 386 24.44 5.83 11.15
CA HIS A 386 24.52 5.19 12.47
C HIS A 386 25.00 6.19 13.54
N ALA A 387 26.08 6.93 13.27
CA ALA A 387 26.64 7.89 14.22
C ALA A 387 25.65 9.03 14.56
N GLU A 388 24.91 9.54 13.58
CA GLU A 388 23.94 10.61 13.77
C GLU A 388 22.71 10.10 14.55
N LEU A 389 22.23 8.88 14.28
CA LEU A 389 21.14 8.24 15.00
C LEU A 389 21.52 7.99 16.46
N ASP A 390 22.70 7.46 16.73
CA ASP A 390 23.22 7.24 18.08
C ASP A 390 23.37 8.56 18.86
N ALA A 391 23.96 9.58 18.23
CA ALA A 391 24.05 10.92 18.80
C ALA A 391 22.68 11.56 19.11
N SER A 392 21.64 11.23 18.32
CA SER A 392 20.26 11.67 18.53
C SER A 392 19.53 10.86 19.63
N GLY A 393 20.18 9.80 20.17
CA GLY A 393 19.64 8.94 21.22
C GLY A 393 18.76 7.80 20.71
N CYS A 394 18.90 7.41 19.46
CA CYS A 394 18.40 6.15 18.95
C CYS A 394 19.38 5.05 19.35
N HIS A 395 18.87 3.96 19.94
CA HIS A 395 19.74 2.90 20.44
C HIS A 395 19.71 1.63 19.59
N HIS A 396 18.74 1.50 18.70
CA HIS A 396 18.57 0.29 17.89
C HIS A 396 18.46 0.64 16.41
N GLY A 397 18.95 -0.26 15.57
CA GLY A 397 18.83 -0.09 14.13
C GLY A 397 18.88 -1.38 13.34
N GLN A 398 18.38 -1.28 12.13
CA GLN A 398 18.30 -2.33 11.14
C GLN A 398 18.74 -1.78 9.79
N GLY A 399 19.54 -2.52 9.04
CA GLY A 399 19.97 -2.08 7.72
C GLY A 399 21.17 -2.84 7.18
N PHE A 400 21.54 -2.52 5.94
CA PHE A 400 22.61 -3.21 5.22
C PHE A 400 24.02 -2.93 5.80
N LEU A 401 24.16 -1.91 6.63
CA LEU A 401 25.38 -1.66 7.38
C LEU A 401 25.70 -2.86 8.31
N TYR A 402 24.70 -3.52 8.88
CA TYR A 402 24.85 -4.64 9.80
C TYR A 402 24.73 -5.98 9.11
N ALA A 403 23.63 -6.21 8.41
CA ALA A 403 23.41 -7.37 7.55
C ALA A 403 22.22 -7.15 6.59
N ARG A 404 22.29 -7.80 5.44
CA ARG A 404 21.12 -7.99 4.58
C ARG A 404 20.19 -9.02 5.21
N PRO A 405 18.91 -9.11 4.77
CA PRO A 405 18.04 -10.21 5.17
C PRO A 405 18.67 -11.57 4.85
N LEU A 406 18.82 -12.43 5.85
CA LEU A 406 19.49 -13.73 5.77
C LEU A 406 18.48 -14.87 5.76
N ALA A 407 18.77 -15.95 5.05
CA ALA A 407 18.00 -17.19 5.17
C ALA A 407 18.12 -17.75 6.61
N ALA A 408 17.17 -18.59 7.02
CA ALA A 408 17.06 -19.04 8.42
C ALA A 408 18.34 -19.69 8.99
N ASP A 409 19.01 -20.50 8.19
CA ASP A 409 20.26 -21.16 8.62
C ASP A 409 21.44 -20.19 8.66
N ASP A 410 21.53 -19.29 7.69
CA ASP A 410 22.56 -18.25 7.65
C ASP A 410 22.39 -17.28 8.82
N PHE A 411 21.14 -16.90 9.14
CA PHE A 411 20.84 -16.07 10.30
C PHE A 411 21.27 -16.74 11.61
N ALA A 412 20.97 -18.02 11.78
CA ALA A 412 21.38 -18.77 12.97
C ALA A 412 22.91 -18.82 13.13
N GLN A 413 23.65 -19.08 12.05
CA GLN A 413 25.12 -19.07 12.06
C GLN A 413 25.66 -17.66 12.35
N TRP A 414 25.09 -16.63 11.72
CA TRP A 414 25.47 -15.24 11.93
C TRP A 414 25.24 -14.80 13.38
N LEU A 415 24.12 -15.21 13.99
CA LEU A 415 23.78 -14.93 15.39
C LEU A 415 24.78 -15.60 16.34
N GLN A 416 25.10 -16.91 16.15
CA GLN A 416 26.05 -17.64 16.95
C GLN A 416 27.45 -17.03 16.88
N ALA A 417 27.92 -16.62 15.71
CA ALA A 417 29.23 -16.00 15.53
C ALA A 417 29.41 -14.67 16.32
N ARG A 418 28.30 -13.95 16.61
CA ARG A 418 28.32 -12.70 17.38
C ARG A 418 28.17 -12.87 18.89
N GLN A 419 27.65 -14.00 19.35
CA GLN A 419 27.52 -14.29 20.78
C GLN A 419 28.82 -14.82 21.42
N VAL A 420 29.79 -15.22 20.62
CA VAL A 420 31.09 -15.75 21.09
C VAL A 420 32.11 -14.62 21.36
N LYS A 421 31.75 -13.38 21.09
CA LYS A 421 32.58 -12.19 21.40
C LYS A 421 32.06 -11.48 22.65
#